data_dafe1b709a8c8cf3f1154ea94e0af295
#
_entry.id   dafe1b709a8c8cf3f1154ea94e0af295
#
_cell.length_a   1.000
_cell.length_b   1.000
_cell.length_c   1.000
_cell.angle_alpha   90.00
_cell.angle_beta   90.00
_cell.angle_gamma   90.00
#
_symmetry.space_group_name_H-M   'P 1'
#
loop_
_entity.id
_entity.type
_entity.pdbx_description
1 polymer ?
#
loop_
_entity_poly.entity_id
_entity_poly.type
_entity_poly.pdbx_seq_one_letter_code
_entity_poly.pdbx_strand_id
1 'polypeptide(L)'
;HMSAFSDADNSLIRASIIDTDENGNILNGTVTVTERENKITTGRGNTFMNSKAPGRSAAMDISRGGALYAHGDIVIGENNSFISNTAAGSGGAVFAQNNIAESITYTDGERTSKLTTEVLDITVGNGSVFSGNTAGANGGAIASELTTNLAMQEGDNVDDLFENEGANIWIGKNVTFTDNTAAGLGGAIHLMEDRLLLIGSGSFFNGNMAGEEANDIFAEDGSVILVDSAADDVTVI
;
A
#
# COMPACT_ATOMS: atom_id res chain seq x y z
N HIS A 1 16.93 -0.69 1.68
CA HIS A 1 15.56 -1.23 1.79
C HIS A 1 15.18 -1.39 3.25
N MET A 2 14.10 -0.73 3.66
CA MET A 2 13.47 -0.92 4.97
C MET A 2 12.14 -1.62 4.77
N SER A 3 11.86 -2.62 5.56
CA SER A 3 10.58 -3.32 5.56
C SER A 3 10.09 -3.54 6.99
N ALA A 4 8.79 -3.42 7.19
CA ALA A 4 8.11 -3.79 8.42
C ALA A 4 7.12 -4.92 8.09
N PHE A 5 7.21 -6.00 8.81
CA PHE A 5 6.32 -7.15 8.73
C PHE A 5 5.67 -7.36 10.11
N SER A 6 4.43 -7.83 10.11
CA SER A 6 3.88 -8.43 11.32
C SER A 6 4.62 -9.73 11.59
N ASP A 7 5.21 -9.86 12.76
CA ASP A 7 5.69 -11.17 13.21
C ASP A 7 4.50 -12.08 13.50
N ALA A 8 4.61 -13.36 13.17
CA ALA A 8 3.56 -14.34 13.44
C ALA A 8 3.14 -14.38 14.92
N ASP A 9 4.05 -14.01 15.82
CA ASP A 9 3.81 -13.89 17.25
C ASP A 9 2.97 -12.67 17.65
N ASN A 10 2.67 -11.77 16.72
CA ASN A 10 1.87 -10.58 16.94
C ASN A 10 0.41 -10.72 16.52
N SER A 11 0.03 -11.83 15.92
CA SER A 11 -1.38 -12.12 15.62
C SER A 11 -2.13 -12.36 16.92
N LEU A 12 -3.20 -11.59 17.15
CA LEU A 12 -4.10 -11.79 18.27
C LEU A 12 -5.25 -12.69 17.81
N ILE A 13 -5.18 -13.98 18.15
CA ILE A 13 -6.32 -14.87 17.96
C ILE A 13 -7.27 -14.68 19.14
N ARG A 14 -8.43 -14.12 18.90
CA ARG A 14 -9.53 -14.08 19.87
C ARG A 14 -10.54 -15.15 19.48
N ALA A 15 -10.54 -16.25 20.20
CA ALA A 15 -11.65 -17.22 20.16
C ALA A 15 -12.70 -16.80 21.16
N SER A 16 -13.93 -16.54 20.72
CA SER A 16 -15.10 -16.48 21.60
C SER A 16 -15.79 -17.84 21.56
N ILE A 17 -16.33 -18.31 22.66
CA ILE A 17 -17.04 -19.57 22.88
C ILE A 17 -17.15 -20.45 21.63
N ILE A 18 -16.36 -21.52 21.59
CA ILE A 18 -16.37 -22.50 20.50
C ILE A 18 -17.07 -23.74 21.00
N ASP A 19 -18.19 -24.09 20.37
CA ASP A 19 -18.87 -25.37 20.61
C ASP A 19 -18.26 -26.44 19.72
N THR A 20 -17.95 -27.60 20.30
CA THR A 20 -17.39 -28.74 19.56
C THR A 20 -18.25 -29.99 19.75
N ASP A 21 -18.22 -30.88 18.74
CA ASP A 21 -18.80 -32.23 18.86
C ASP A 21 -17.94 -33.14 19.72
N GLU A 22 -18.37 -34.40 19.89
CA GLU A 22 -17.65 -35.43 20.64
C GLU A 22 -16.28 -35.85 20.05
N ASN A 23 -16.02 -35.47 18.80
CA ASN A 23 -14.76 -35.69 18.08
C ASN A 23 -13.85 -34.46 18.08
N GLY A 24 -14.30 -33.34 18.70
CA GLY A 24 -13.56 -32.09 18.74
C GLY A 24 -13.72 -31.21 17.49
N ASN A 25 -14.66 -31.52 16.58
CA ASN A 25 -14.95 -30.66 15.44
C ASN A 25 -15.74 -29.45 15.89
N ILE A 26 -15.40 -28.27 15.37
CA ILE A 26 -16.08 -27.01 15.70
C ILE A 26 -17.49 -27.01 15.09
N LEU A 27 -18.50 -26.87 15.91
CA LEU A 27 -19.90 -26.74 15.51
C LEU A 27 -20.31 -25.28 15.40
N ASN A 28 -20.03 -24.49 16.42
CA ASN A 28 -20.35 -23.08 16.48
C ASN A 28 -19.22 -22.31 17.12
N GLY A 29 -19.00 -21.08 16.67
CA GLY A 29 -18.00 -20.19 17.24
C GLY A 29 -17.50 -19.14 16.27
N THR A 30 -16.85 -18.12 16.80
CA THR A 30 -16.18 -17.08 16.00
C THR A 30 -14.72 -17.04 16.39
N VAL A 31 -13.85 -17.15 15.41
CA VAL A 31 -12.41 -16.92 15.54
C VAL A 31 -12.08 -15.64 14.78
N THR A 32 -11.51 -14.65 15.46
CA THR A 32 -11.03 -13.43 14.83
C THR A 32 -9.50 -13.43 14.88
N VAL A 33 -8.89 -13.39 13.72
CA VAL A 33 -7.44 -13.18 13.57
C VAL A 33 -7.25 -11.73 13.19
N THR A 34 -6.57 -10.96 14.05
CA THR A 34 -6.26 -9.56 13.76
C THR A 34 -4.75 -9.43 13.68
N GLU A 35 -4.25 -9.00 12.55
CA GLU A 35 -2.86 -8.59 12.42
C GLU A 35 -2.67 -7.23 13.10
N ARG A 36 -1.51 -7.02 13.73
CA ARG A 36 -1.18 -5.73 14.31
C ARG A 36 -0.88 -4.72 13.21
N GLU A 37 -1.31 -3.49 13.44
CA GLU A 37 -0.86 -2.36 12.63
C GLU A 37 0.66 -2.24 12.70
N ASN A 38 1.31 -2.45 11.56
CA ASN A 38 2.71 -2.12 11.38
C ASN A 38 2.79 -0.70 10.83
N LYS A 39 3.81 0.03 11.29
CA LYS A 39 4.03 1.41 10.85
C LYS A 39 5.50 1.66 10.61
N ILE A 40 5.82 2.25 9.47
CA ILE A 40 7.14 2.82 9.24
C ILE A 40 7.06 4.33 9.43
N THR A 41 7.93 4.87 10.26
CA THR A 41 8.10 6.31 10.40
C THR A 41 9.54 6.68 10.09
N THR A 42 9.75 7.59 9.14
CA THR A 42 11.07 8.17 8.89
C THR A 42 11.17 9.52 9.57
N GLY A 43 12.37 9.85 10.10
CA GLY A 43 12.68 11.20 10.56
C GLY A 43 12.72 12.17 9.37
N ARG A 44 13.20 13.39 9.62
CA ARG A 44 13.39 14.42 8.58
C ARG A 44 14.80 14.42 8.01
N GLY A 45 14.92 14.84 6.75
CA GLY A 45 16.21 15.08 6.10
C GLY A 45 17.01 13.82 5.77
N ASN A 46 16.35 12.64 5.64
CA ASN A 46 17.03 11.42 5.26
C ASN A 46 17.11 11.29 3.74
N THR A 47 18.11 10.56 3.27
CA THR A 47 18.26 10.21 1.86
C THR A 47 18.23 8.69 1.71
N PHE A 48 17.28 8.20 0.91
CA PHE A 48 17.14 6.82 0.47
C PHE A 48 17.54 6.77 -1.00
N MET A 49 18.68 6.16 -1.30
CA MET A 49 19.23 6.22 -2.64
C MET A 49 19.68 4.84 -3.12
N ASN A 50 19.40 4.54 -4.40
CA ASN A 50 19.83 3.31 -5.07
C ASN A 50 19.40 2.03 -4.33
N SER A 51 18.34 2.11 -3.52
CA SER A 51 17.76 0.94 -2.87
C SER A 51 17.06 0.07 -3.91
N LYS A 52 17.12 -1.24 -3.73
CA LYS A 52 16.53 -2.18 -4.68
C LYS A 52 15.68 -3.23 -3.95
N ALA A 53 14.48 -3.44 -4.46
CA ALA A 53 13.64 -4.59 -4.18
C ALA A 53 13.60 -5.49 -5.43
N PRO A 54 14.59 -6.39 -5.60
CA PRO A 54 14.70 -7.22 -6.79
C PRO A 54 13.64 -8.32 -6.78
N GLY A 55 13.04 -8.61 -7.94
CA GLY A 55 12.10 -9.71 -8.12
C GLY A 55 12.73 -11.05 -7.73
N ARG A 56 11.96 -11.85 -7.02
CA ARG A 56 12.24 -13.28 -6.85
C ARG A 56 11.32 -14.04 -7.80
N SER A 57 11.82 -15.12 -8.42
CA SER A 57 11.13 -15.89 -9.47
C SER A 57 9.59 -15.94 -9.35
N ALA A 58 8.94 -15.85 -10.48
CA ALA A 58 7.54 -15.72 -10.89
C ALA A 58 6.37 -16.20 -10.02
N ALA A 59 6.56 -16.80 -8.85
CA ALA A 59 5.47 -17.33 -8.04
C ALA A 59 5.20 -16.54 -6.73
N MET A 60 6.07 -15.61 -6.35
CA MET A 60 5.91 -14.73 -5.17
C MET A 60 6.59 -13.40 -5.44
N ASP A 61 5.99 -12.56 -6.24
CA ASP A 61 6.54 -11.23 -6.51
C ASP A 61 6.13 -10.25 -5.42
N ILE A 62 6.87 -10.24 -4.32
CA ILE A 62 6.77 -9.28 -3.22
C ILE A 62 7.85 -8.20 -3.29
N SER A 63 8.39 -7.97 -4.46
CA SER A 63 9.48 -7.01 -4.68
C SER A 63 8.95 -5.60 -4.89
N ARG A 64 8.30 -5.08 -3.86
CA ARG A 64 7.65 -3.78 -3.84
C ARG A 64 8.39 -2.82 -2.92
N GLY A 65 8.21 -1.51 -3.11
CA GLY A 65 8.83 -0.50 -2.28
C GLY A 65 10.35 -0.54 -2.29
N GLY A 66 10.98 -0.01 -3.33
CA GLY A 66 12.44 -0.07 -3.49
C GLY A 66 13.23 0.42 -2.28
N ALA A 67 12.72 1.42 -1.56
CA ALA A 67 13.29 1.94 -0.32
C ALA A 67 12.46 1.56 0.91
N LEU A 68 11.14 1.80 0.89
CA LEU A 68 10.24 1.55 2.01
C LEU A 68 9.12 0.59 1.58
N TYR A 69 8.91 -0.44 2.39
CA TYR A 69 7.80 -1.37 2.25
C TYR A 69 7.19 -1.64 3.62
N ALA A 70 5.89 -1.48 3.76
CA ALA A 70 5.17 -1.79 4.99
C ALA A 70 3.88 -2.58 4.73
N HIS A 71 3.56 -3.48 5.65
CA HIS A 71 2.20 -3.95 5.89
C HIS A 71 1.59 -3.03 6.94
N GLY A 72 1.11 -1.87 6.53
CA GLY A 72 0.60 -0.83 7.42
C GLY A 72 0.95 0.57 6.94
N ASP A 73 0.74 1.55 7.80
CA ASP A 73 1.00 2.95 7.50
C ASP A 73 2.45 3.27 7.21
N ILE A 74 2.66 4.27 6.35
CA ILE A 74 3.97 4.86 6.14
C ILE A 74 3.91 6.36 6.41
N VAL A 75 4.72 6.85 7.35
CA VAL A 75 4.86 8.28 7.64
C VAL A 75 6.26 8.73 7.31
N ILE A 76 6.38 9.52 6.26
CA ILE A 76 7.63 10.11 5.80
C ILE A 76 7.72 11.53 6.39
N GLY A 77 8.75 11.80 7.18
CA GLY A 77 9.01 13.13 7.74
C GLY A 77 9.38 14.15 6.65
N GLU A 78 9.64 15.39 7.06
CA GLU A 78 9.94 16.48 6.14
C GLU A 78 11.32 16.38 5.50
N ASN A 79 11.46 16.93 4.29
CA ASN A 79 12.73 17.08 3.56
C ASN A 79 13.49 15.76 3.35
N ASN A 80 12.77 14.64 3.17
CA ASN A 80 13.39 13.38 2.81
C ASN A 80 13.58 13.28 1.30
N SER A 81 14.60 12.56 0.87
CA SER A 81 14.92 12.35 -0.54
C SER A 81 14.91 10.87 -0.89
N PHE A 82 14.16 10.50 -1.91
CA PHE A 82 14.07 9.15 -2.48
C PHE A 82 14.59 9.20 -3.91
N ILE A 83 15.81 8.72 -4.13
CA ILE A 83 16.51 8.92 -5.40
C ILE A 83 16.92 7.58 -6.01
N SER A 84 16.52 7.34 -7.25
CA SER A 84 16.92 6.17 -8.04
C SER A 84 16.68 4.83 -7.33
N ASN A 85 15.61 4.74 -6.56
CA ASN A 85 15.21 3.47 -5.95
C ASN A 85 14.42 2.64 -6.96
N THR A 86 14.50 1.32 -6.85
CA THR A 86 13.93 0.41 -7.84
C THR A 86 13.18 -0.72 -7.15
N ALA A 87 11.96 -0.97 -7.59
CA ALA A 87 11.18 -2.16 -7.26
C ALA A 87 10.90 -2.97 -8.53
N ALA A 88 10.97 -4.29 -8.47
CA ALA A 88 10.55 -5.13 -9.58
C ALA A 88 9.02 -5.18 -9.73
N GLY A 89 8.29 -4.93 -8.65
CA GLY A 89 6.84 -4.71 -8.63
C GLY A 89 6.49 -3.24 -8.53
N SER A 90 5.45 -2.91 -7.76
CA SER A 90 4.93 -1.56 -7.60
C SER A 90 5.67 -0.75 -6.54
N GLY A 91 5.55 0.59 -6.60
CA GLY A 91 6.16 1.53 -5.68
C GLY A 91 7.68 1.56 -5.78
N GLY A 92 8.23 2.19 -6.81
CA GLY A 92 9.67 2.23 -7.05
C GLY A 92 10.48 2.70 -5.84
N ALA A 93 9.94 3.64 -5.05
CA ALA A 93 10.51 4.03 -3.77
C ALA A 93 9.69 3.51 -2.59
N VAL A 94 8.37 3.71 -2.58
CA VAL A 94 7.50 3.51 -1.42
C VAL A 94 6.30 2.65 -1.78
N PHE A 95 6.03 1.65 -0.96
CA PHE A 95 4.87 0.78 -1.11
C PHE A 95 4.26 0.45 0.25
N ALA A 96 2.95 0.66 0.37
CA ALA A 96 2.16 0.18 1.50
C ALA A 96 1.23 -0.95 1.06
N GLN A 97 1.14 -1.98 1.87
CA GLN A 97 0.22 -3.08 1.69
C GLN A 97 -0.80 -3.08 2.82
N ASN A 98 -2.07 -3.28 2.48
CA ASN A 98 -3.13 -3.28 3.48
C ASN A 98 -2.96 -4.39 4.52
N ASN A 99 -3.35 -4.06 5.73
CA ASN A 99 -3.59 -5.06 6.77
C ASN A 99 -4.90 -5.79 6.50
N ILE A 100 -4.89 -7.08 6.72
CA ILE A 100 -6.06 -7.93 6.55
C ILE A 100 -6.41 -8.54 7.90
N ALA A 101 -7.66 -8.35 8.34
CA ALA A 101 -8.22 -9.06 9.47
C ALA A 101 -9.16 -10.17 8.98
N GLU A 102 -8.95 -11.40 9.42
CA GLU A 102 -9.83 -12.52 9.10
C GLU A 102 -10.74 -12.82 10.29
N SER A 103 -12.05 -12.89 10.04
CA SER A 103 -13.04 -13.40 10.99
C SER A 103 -13.64 -14.70 10.44
N ILE A 104 -13.46 -15.78 11.16
CA ILE A 104 -14.03 -17.09 10.81
C ILE A 104 -15.17 -17.39 11.76
N THR A 105 -16.36 -17.63 11.21
CA THR A 105 -17.53 -18.02 11.97
C THR A 105 -17.93 -19.43 11.58
N TYR A 106 -18.19 -20.27 12.57
CA TYR A 106 -18.74 -21.60 12.39
C TYR A 106 -20.18 -21.62 12.90
N THR A 107 -21.11 -22.10 12.07
CA THR A 107 -22.51 -22.29 12.42
C THR A 107 -22.94 -23.66 11.94
N ASP A 108 -23.30 -24.54 12.87
CA ASP A 108 -23.70 -25.93 12.58
C ASP A 108 -22.71 -26.72 11.71
N GLY A 109 -21.42 -26.47 11.93
CA GLY A 109 -20.33 -27.11 11.18
C GLY A 109 -20.01 -26.46 9.83
N GLU A 110 -20.76 -25.45 9.40
CA GLU A 110 -20.43 -24.66 8.23
C GLU A 110 -19.50 -23.49 8.60
N ARG A 111 -18.48 -23.30 7.76
CA ARG A 111 -17.51 -22.20 7.90
C ARG A 111 -17.92 -21.03 7.05
N THR A 112 -17.97 -19.85 7.67
CA THR A 112 -18.07 -18.57 6.95
C THR A 112 -16.84 -17.74 7.31
N SER A 113 -16.11 -17.27 6.32
CA SER A 113 -14.98 -16.37 6.50
C SER A 113 -15.39 -14.97 6.06
N LYS A 114 -15.01 -13.98 6.86
CA LYS A 114 -15.10 -12.58 6.49
C LYS A 114 -13.70 -11.99 6.61
N LEU A 115 -13.22 -11.41 5.53
CA LEU A 115 -11.98 -10.64 5.51
C LEU A 115 -12.35 -9.16 5.59
N THR A 116 -11.59 -8.42 6.37
CA THR A 116 -11.74 -6.96 6.48
C THR A 116 -10.37 -6.36 6.27
N THR A 117 -10.28 -5.40 5.37
CA THR A 117 -9.07 -4.61 5.16
C THR A 117 -9.22 -3.27 5.86
N GLU A 118 -8.15 -2.80 6.50
CA GLU A 118 -8.09 -1.44 7.02
C GLU A 118 -7.56 -0.49 5.96
N VAL A 119 -8.15 0.70 5.87
CA VAL A 119 -7.62 1.76 5.01
C VAL A 119 -6.33 2.27 5.64
N LEU A 120 -5.24 2.19 4.90
CA LEU A 120 -3.94 2.68 5.33
C LEU A 120 -3.72 4.12 4.87
N ASP A 121 -2.71 4.75 5.46
CA ASP A 121 -2.24 6.07 5.05
C ASP A 121 -0.76 6.05 4.69
N ILE A 122 -0.44 6.62 3.52
CA ILE A 122 0.91 7.03 3.17
C ILE A 122 0.98 8.54 3.32
N THR A 123 1.70 9.01 4.31
CA THR A 123 1.89 10.46 4.55
C THR A 123 3.29 10.87 4.15
N VAL A 124 3.41 11.88 3.30
CA VAL A 124 4.68 12.46 2.84
C VAL A 124 4.84 13.86 3.42
N GLY A 125 5.89 14.07 4.19
CA GLY A 125 6.20 15.37 4.80
C GLY A 125 6.66 16.42 3.79
N ASN A 126 6.49 17.69 4.17
CA ASN A 126 6.81 18.85 3.34
C ASN A 126 8.24 18.83 2.79
N GLY A 127 8.44 19.35 1.58
CA GLY A 127 9.74 19.52 0.96
C GLY A 127 10.47 18.22 0.61
N SER A 128 9.77 17.09 0.63
CA SER A 128 10.37 15.80 0.24
C SER A 128 10.53 15.69 -1.28
N VAL A 129 11.49 14.90 -1.74
CA VAL A 129 11.84 14.73 -3.15
C VAL A 129 11.81 13.25 -3.54
N PHE A 130 11.15 12.95 -4.64
CA PHE A 130 11.13 11.64 -5.29
C PHE A 130 11.66 11.80 -6.72
N SER A 131 12.85 11.31 -7.00
CA SER A 131 13.48 11.50 -8.31
C SER A 131 14.08 10.23 -8.86
N GLY A 132 13.76 9.93 -10.12
CA GLY A 132 14.34 8.81 -10.86
C GLY A 132 14.03 7.44 -10.28
N ASN A 133 12.95 7.30 -9.50
CA ASN A 133 12.56 6.00 -8.96
C ASN A 133 11.84 5.18 -10.04
N THR A 134 12.01 3.86 -10.00
CA THR A 134 11.51 2.96 -11.04
C THR A 134 10.73 1.80 -10.45
N ALA A 135 9.51 1.58 -10.94
CA ALA A 135 8.67 0.43 -10.65
C ALA A 135 8.54 -0.47 -11.89
N GLY A 136 8.65 -1.76 -11.71
CA GLY A 136 8.38 -2.75 -12.75
C GLY A 136 6.88 -2.99 -12.98
N ALA A 137 6.02 -2.45 -12.13
CA ALA A 137 4.57 -2.42 -12.28
C ALA A 137 4.07 -0.99 -12.12
N ASN A 138 3.30 -0.66 -11.08
CA ASN A 138 2.62 0.62 -10.91
C ASN A 138 3.33 1.55 -9.92
N GLY A 139 3.10 2.87 -10.05
CA GLY A 139 3.62 3.89 -9.15
C GLY A 139 5.15 3.97 -9.14
N GLY A 140 5.73 4.68 -10.09
CA GLY A 140 7.18 4.82 -10.21
C GLY A 140 7.87 5.29 -8.94
N ALA A 141 7.22 6.17 -8.16
CA ALA A 141 7.66 6.55 -6.82
C ALA A 141 6.82 5.89 -5.73
N ILE A 142 5.50 6.06 -5.73
CA ILE A 142 4.60 5.63 -4.66
C ILE A 142 3.46 4.79 -5.22
N ALA A 143 3.20 3.64 -4.59
CA ALA A 143 2.00 2.85 -4.83
C ALA A 143 1.51 2.18 -3.55
N SER A 144 0.24 1.80 -3.55
CA SER A 144 -0.36 0.90 -2.57
C SER A 144 -1.29 -0.06 -3.28
N GLU A 145 -1.26 -1.30 -2.89
CA GLU A 145 -2.10 -2.36 -3.46
C GLU A 145 -2.51 -3.33 -2.36
N LEU A 146 -3.65 -4.00 -2.57
CA LEU A 146 -4.00 -5.19 -1.80
C LEU A 146 -3.26 -6.40 -2.38
N THR A 147 -2.61 -7.18 -1.56
CA THR A 147 -2.08 -8.47 -1.99
C THR A 147 -2.94 -9.61 -1.47
N THR A 148 -3.58 -10.30 -2.39
CA THR A 148 -4.36 -11.51 -2.13
C THR A 148 -3.45 -12.73 -1.98
N ASN A 149 -2.70 -12.83 -0.88
CA ASN A 149 -1.99 -14.06 -0.54
C ASN A 149 -2.78 -14.97 0.43
N LEU A 150 -4.06 -14.69 0.58
CA LEU A 150 -4.94 -15.52 1.39
C LEU A 150 -5.29 -16.78 0.62
N ALA A 151 -5.01 -17.93 1.23
CA ALA A 151 -5.48 -19.20 0.72
C ALA A 151 -7.01 -19.23 0.85
N MET A 152 -7.69 -18.84 -0.24
CA MET A 152 -9.14 -18.94 -0.33
C MET A 152 -9.56 -20.40 -0.30
N GLN A 153 -10.63 -20.70 0.44
CA GLN A 153 -11.25 -22.02 0.48
C GLN A 153 -12.46 -22.07 -0.45
N GLU A 154 -12.77 -23.27 -0.93
CA GLU A 154 -13.96 -23.49 -1.78
C GLU A 154 -15.22 -23.02 -1.03
N GLY A 155 -15.94 -22.06 -1.62
CA GLY A 155 -17.15 -21.45 -1.05
C GLY A 155 -16.97 -20.01 -0.53
N ASP A 156 -15.75 -19.47 -0.51
CA ASP A 156 -15.52 -18.06 -0.20
C ASP A 156 -15.95 -17.20 -1.41
N ASN A 157 -16.77 -16.17 -1.16
CA ASN A 157 -17.15 -15.23 -2.22
C ASN A 157 -16.12 -14.09 -2.26
N VAL A 158 -15.39 -14.01 -3.36
CA VAL A 158 -14.30 -13.03 -3.54
C VAL A 158 -14.83 -11.60 -3.52
N ASP A 159 -16.00 -11.38 -4.12
CA ASP A 159 -16.56 -10.03 -4.29
C ASP A 159 -17.01 -9.39 -2.95
N ASP A 160 -17.33 -10.20 -1.95
CA ASP A 160 -17.70 -9.72 -0.62
C ASP A 160 -16.48 -9.46 0.30
N LEU A 161 -15.28 -9.84 -0.13
CA LEU A 161 -14.07 -9.85 0.69
C LEU A 161 -13.25 -8.55 0.61
N PHE A 162 -13.45 -7.74 -0.41
CA PHE A 162 -12.55 -6.64 -0.75
C PHE A 162 -13.26 -5.30 -0.90
N GLU A 163 -13.82 -4.78 0.20
CA GLU A 163 -14.46 -3.46 0.16
C GLU A 163 -13.47 -2.29 0.34
N ASN A 164 -12.18 -2.54 0.69
CA ASN A 164 -11.21 -1.48 0.98
C ASN A 164 -9.81 -1.85 0.54
N GLU A 165 -9.48 -1.58 -0.70
CA GLU A 165 -8.17 -1.83 -1.28
C GLU A 165 -7.32 -0.55 -1.32
N GLY A 166 -6.01 -0.66 -1.03
CA GLY A 166 -5.07 0.44 -1.13
C GLY A 166 -5.00 1.38 0.08
N ALA A 167 -4.19 2.42 -0.02
CA ALA A 167 -4.01 3.45 0.98
C ALA A 167 -4.42 4.81 0.46
N ASN A 168 -4.90 5.68 1.35
CA ASN A 168 -4.93 7.11 1.06
C ASN A 168 -3.49 7.65 1.02
N ILE A 169 -3.27 8.65 0.19
CA ILE A 169 -1.95 9.26 0.02
C ILE A 169 -2.05 10.76 0.34
N TRP A 170 -1.27 11.19 1.33
CA TRP A 170 -1.22 12.55 1.81
C TRP A 170 0.12 13.17 1.47
N ILE A 171 0.16 14.03 0.44
CA ILE A 171 1.37 14.72 0.01
C ILE A 171 1.42 16.09 0.67
N GLY A 172 2.48 16.36 1.41
CA GLY A 172 2.75 17.64 2.04
C GLY A 172 3.04 18.74 1.03
N LYS A 173 3.40 19.94 1.54
CA LYS A 173 3.70 21.11 0.69
C LYS A 173 5.10 21.02 0.08
N ASN A 174 5.27 21.59 -1.11
CA ASN A 174 6.55 21.68 -1.81
C ASN A 174 7.24 20.32 -2.00
N VAL A 175 6.47 19.27 -2.25
CA VAL A 175 6.99 17.95 -2.57
C VAL A 175 7.24 17.87 -4.06
N THR A 176 8.37 17.26 -4.46
CA THR A 176 8.77 17.16 -5.85
C THR A 176 8.81 15.71 -6.31
N PHE A 177 8.21 15.44 -7.46
CA PHE A 177 8.24 14.14 -8.16
C PHE A 177 8.81 14.37 -9.56
N THR A 178 10.02 13.88 -9.82
CA THR A 178 10.67 14.08 -11.12
C THR A 178 11.25 12.79 -11.66
N ASP A 179 11.05 12.59 -12.97
CA ASP A 179 11.70 11.50 -13.73
C ASP A 179 11.44 10.09 -13.13
N ASN A 180 10.32 9.90 -12.43
CA ASN A 180 9.94 8.59 -11.93
C ASN A 180 9.28 7.78 -13.05
N THR A 181 9.48 6.46 -13.04
CA THR A 181 9.02 5.60 -14.14
C THR A 181 8.31 4.37 -13.60
N ALA A 182 7.14 4.08 -14.12
CA ALA A 182 6.41 2.84 -13.93
C ALA A 182 6.32 2.09 -15.27
N ALA A 183 6.42 0.77 -15.26
CA ALA A 183 6.14 -0.01 -16.47
C ALA A 183 4.64 -0.11 -16.75
N GLY A 184 3.81 -0.01 -15.71
CA GLY A 184 2.34 0.01 -15.77
C GLY A 184 1.79 1.43 -15.66
N LEU A 185 1.07 1.74 -14.57
CA LEU A 185 0.28 2.94 -14.37
C LEU A 185 0.91 3.88 -13.34
N GLY A 186 0.71 5.21 -13.48
CA GLY A 186 1.18 6.22 -12.55
C GLY A 186 2.71 6.35 -12.50
N GLY A 187 3.30 7.14 -13.36
CA GLY A 187 4.75 7.36 -13.43
C GLY A 187 5.34 7.82 -12.11
N ALA A 188 4.66 8.69 -11.38
CA ALA A 188 5.00 9.03 -10.00
C ALA A 188 4.13 8.28 -9.01
N ILE A 189 2.80 8.43 -9.09
CA ILE A 189 1.87 7.91 -8.09
C ILE A 189 0.81 7.04 -8.76
N HIS A 190 0.57 5.86 -8.20
CA HIS A 190 -0.59 5.04 -8.49
C HIS A 190 -1.54 5.02 -7.30
N LEU A 191 -2.78 5.45 -7.52
CA LEU A 191 -3.84 5.49 -6.54
C LEU A 191 -4.90 4.45 -6.91
N MET A 192 -5.12 3.51 -6.03
CA MET A 192 -6.14 2.46 -6.18
C MET A 192 -7.54 3.04 -6.14
N GLU A 193 -8.52 2.25 -6.58
CA GLU A 193 -9.93 2.62 -6.56
C GLU A 193 -10.43 3.04 -5.17
N ASP A 194 -11.43 3.93 -5.15
CA ASP A 194 -12.07 4.45 -3.94
C ASP A 194 -11.12 5.06 -2.88
N ARG A 195 -9.96 5.56 -3.30
CA ARG A 195 -8.95 6.17 -2.40
C ARG A 195 -8.85 7.69 -2.58
N LEU A 196 -8.25 8.31 -1.58
CA LEU A 196 -8.02 9.75 -1.54
C LEU A 196 -6.54 10.05 -1.76
N LEU A 197 -6.25 10.96 -2.69
CA LEU A 197 -4.96 11.63 -2.81
C LEU A 197 -5.13 13.11 -2.49
N LEU A 198 -4.43 13.59 -1.46
CA LEU A 198 -4.34 15.02 -1.19
C LEU A 198 -2.94 15.51 -1.56
N ILE A 199 -2.88 16.58 -2.34
CA ILE A 199 -1.62 17.19 -2.78
C ILE A 199 -1.51 18.58 -2.16
N GLY A 200 -0.48 18.79 -1.35
CA GLY A 200 -0.18 20.07 -0.72
C GLY A 200 0.35 21.10 -1.72
N SER A 201 0.11 22.37 -1.41
CA SER A 201 0.53 23.51 -2.25
C SER A 201 2.04 23.54 -2.53
N GLY A 202 2.43 24.03 -3.69
CA GLY A 202 3.83 24.11 -4.14
C GLY A 202 4.43 22.75 -4.56
N SER A 203 3.63 21.70 -4.62
CA SER A 203 4.11 20.40 -5.10
C SER A 203 4.27 20.39 -6.61
N PHE A 204 5.30 19.69 -7.10
CA PHE A 204 5.74 19.75 -8.49
C PHE A 204 5.91 18.34 -9.05
N PHE A 205 5.32 18.11 -10.23
CA PHE A 205 5.43 16.86 -10.97
C PHE A 205 5.97 17.16 -12.35
N ASN A 206 7.01 16.44 -12.78
CA ASN A 206 7.59 16.64 -14.11
C ASN A 206 8.37 15.40 -14.58
N GLY A 207 8.20 15.06 -15.84
CA GLY A 207 8.97 14.00 -16.49
C GLY A 207 8.68 12.59 -15.96
N ASN A 208 7.57 12.41 -15.24
CA ASN A 208 7.18 11.08 -14.77
C ASN A 208 6.49 10.31 -15.90
N MET A 209 6.84 9.02 -16.07
CA MET A 209 6.43 8.21 -17.21
C MET A 209 5.76 6.92 -16.75
N ALA A 210 4.65 6.56 -17.40
CA ALA A 210 4.04 5.24 -17.31
C ALA A 210 4.18 4.55 -18.68
N GLY A 211 4.97 3.50 -18.75
CA GLY A 211 5.41 2.96 -20.04
C GLY A 211 6.18 4.00 -20.85
N GLU A 212 5.69 4.32 -22.05
CA GLU A 212 6.29 5.32 -22.93
C GLU A 212 5.54 6.67 -22.92
N GLU A 213 4.52 6.80 -22.07
CA GLU A 213 3.66 7.98 -22.01
C GLU A 213 3.92 8.83 -20.76
N ALA A 214 3.81 10.15 -20.90
CA ALA A 214 3.84 11.06 -19.76
C ALA A 214 2.60 10.81 -18.90
N ASN A 215 2.80 10.44 -17.64
CA ASN A 215 1.74 10.14 -16.70
C ASN A 215 2.24 10.33 -15.28
N ASP A 216 1.94 11.48 -14.69
CA ASP A 216 2.39 11.74 -13.32
C ASP A 216 1.61 10.91 -12.29
N ILE A 217 0.29 10.94 -12.39
CA ILE A 217 -0.61 10.32 -11.43
C ILE A 217 -1.66 9.50 -12.18
N PHE A 218 -1.82 8.27 -11.80
CA PHE A 218 -2.95 7.46 -12.21
C PHE A 218 -3.84 7.18 -11.01
N ALA A 219 -5.12 7.51 -11.12
CA ALA A 219 -6.14 7.23 -10.13
C ALA A 219 -7.19 6.30 -10.74
N GLU A 220 -7.45 5.20 -10.08
CA GLU A 220 -8.48 4.24 -10.49
C GLU A 220 -9.89 4.77 -10.19
N ASP A 221 -10.90 4.08 -10.68
CA ASP A 221 -12.31 4.48 -10.57
C ASP A 221 -12.72 4.75 -9.11
N GLY A 222 -13.61 5.72 -8.90
CA GLY A 222 -14.08 6.10 -7.56
C GLY A 222 -13.10 6.92 -6.73
N SER A 223 -11.82 7.01 -7.12
CA SER A 223 -10.81 7.75 -6.38
C SER A 223 -10.97 9.26 -6.50
N VAL A 224 -10.55 9.98 -5.47
CA VAL A 224 -10.65 11.44 -5.38
C VAL A 224 -9.27 12.06 -5.23
N ILE A 225 -8.95 13.00 -6.12
CA ILE A 225 -7.74 13.82 -6.02
C ILE A 225 -8.14 15.21 -5.52
N LEU A 226 -7.62 15.62 -4.37
CA LEU A 226 -7.77 16.96 -3.82
C LEU A 226 -6.44 17.69 -3.88
N VAL A 227 -6.48 18.92 -4.35
CA VAL A 227 -5.32 19.82 -4.37
C VAL A 227 -5.57 20.95 -3.37
N ASP A 228 -4.61 21.15 -2.45
CA ASP A 228 -4.69 22.25 -1.46
C ASP A 228 -4.61 23.58 -2.21
N SER A 229 -5.73 24.28 -2.25
CA SER A 229 -6.01 25.44 -3.08
C SER A 229 -5.44 26.78 -2.56
N ALA A 230 -4.28 26.79 -1.98
CA ALA A 230 -3.48 28.03 -2.11
C ALA A 230 -3.01 28.20 -3.59
N ALA A 231 -3.86 27.88 -4.36
CA ALA A 231 -4.40 27.59 -5.70
C ALA A 231 -3.51 27.85 -6.94
N ASP A 232 -2.38 28.50 -6.88
CA ASP A 232 -1.59 28.74 -8.10
C ASP A 232 -0.32 27.88 -8.19
N ASP A 233 -0.11 26.95 -7.25
CA ASP A 233 1.20 26.38 -6.98
C ASP A 233 1.33 24.86 -7.18
N VAL A 234 0.37 24.16 -7.74
CA VAL A 234 0.54 22.75 -8.16
C VAL A 234 0.71 22.69 -9.67
N THR A 235 1.88 22.24 -10.12
CA THR A 235 2.18 22.07 -11.54
C THR A 235 2.29 20.61 -11.87
N VAL A 236 1.45 20.14 -12.79
CA VAL A 236 1.50 18.82 -13.43
C VAL A 236 1.80 19.05 -14.91
N ILE A 237 2.91 18.55 -15.42
CA ILE A 237 3.38 18.77 -16.79
C ILE A 237 3.60 17.43 -17.50
#